data_d1b8ce9d89395c3408df0d79d9b647ec
#
_entry.id   d1b8ce9d89395c3408df0d79d9b647ec
#
_cell.length_a   1.000
_cell.length_b   1.000
_cell.length_c   1.000
_cell.angle_alpha   90.00
_cell.angle_beta   90.00
_cell.angle_gamma   90.00
#
_symmetry.space_group_name_H-M   'P 1'
#
loop_
_entity.id
_entity.type
_entity.pdbx_description
1 polymer ?
#
loop_
_entity_poly.entity_id
_entity_poly.type
_entity_poly.pdbx_seq_one_letter_code
_entity_poly.pdbx_strand_id
1 'polypeptide(L)'
;MPNEACGILAGDRSAHDGGRALGFHPLTNAEASPFLYRIDPVEQLHAMLAIDDADAVVWGIFHSHVASAAQPSVTDISLAFYPEALYLICSLADASAPHIRAWSIRDGAASEVALALD
;
A
#
# COMPACT_ATOMS: atom_id res chain seq x y z
N MET A 1 1.70 -14.92 -15.69
CA MET A 1 1.16 -13.68 -15.09
C MET A 1 2.00 -13.32 -13.88
N PRO A 2 2.38 -12.05 -13.74
CA PRO A 2 3.09 -11.63 -12.54
C PRO A 2 2.16 -11.72 -11.33
N ASN A 3 2.75 -11.92 -10.15
CA ASN A 3 2.02 -11.87 -8.90
C ASN A 3 1.77 -10.41 -8.49
N GLU A 4 0.80 -10.18 -7.61
CA GLU A 4 0.63 -8.86 -7.02
C GLU A 4 1.87 -8.47 -6.24
N ALA A 5 2.34 -7.24 -6.44
CA ALA A 5 3.46 -6.67 -5.71
C ALA A 5 2.97 -5.92 -4.49
N CYS A 6 3.80 -5.78 -3.47
CA CYS A 6 3.45 -5.04 -2.27
C CYS A 6 4.66 -4.36 -1.65
N GLY A 7 4.41 -3.41 -0.77
CA GLY A 7 5.45 -2.69 -0.05
C GLY A 7 4.88 -1.67 0.92
N ILE A 8 5.78 -1.01 1.67
CA ILE A 8 5.43 0.00 2.66
C ILE A 8 6.12 1.30 2.31
N LEU A 9 5.38 2.41 2.35
CA LEU A 9 5.95 3.74 2.22
C LEU A 9 6.14 4.35 3.59
N ALA A 10 7.35 4.87 3.83
CA ALA A 10 7.67 5.59 5.05
C ALA A 10 7.47 7.09 4.84
N GLY A 11 7.05 7.81 5.86
CA GLY A 11 6.83 9.24 5.80
C GLY A 11 7.30 9.94 7.07
N ASP A 12 7.34 11.28 7.03
CA ASP A 12 7.73 12.11 8.17
C ASP A 12 6.62 12.15 9.23
N ARG A 13 5.36 12.08 8.79
CA ARG A 13 4.16 11.97 9.64
C ARG A 13 3.17 11.08 8.92
N SER A 14 2.12 10.65 9.61
CA SER A 14 1.09 9.85 8.96
C SER A 14 0.44 10.63 7.80
N ALA A 15 -0.02 9.94 6.78
CA ALA A 15 -0.70 10.57 5.65
C ALA A 15 -1.97 11.29 6.12
N HIS A 16 -2.66 10.75 7.11
CA HIS A 16 -3.84 11.37 7.71
C HIS A 16 -3.52 12.75 8.32
N ASP A 17 -2.32 12.92 8.87
CA ASP A 17 -1.87 14.18 9.48
C ASP A 17 -1.15 15.09 8.49
N GLY A 18 -1.26 14.84 7.20
CA GLY A 18 -0.65 15.66 6.16
C GLY A 18 0.83 15.37 5.93
N GLY A 19 1.32 14.21 6.36
CA GLY A 19 2.72 13.83 6.16
C GLY A 19 3.06 13.56 4.71
N ARG A 20 4.37 13.58 4.41
CA ARG A 20 4.90 13.30 3.07
C ARG A 20 5.62 11.96 3.06
N ALA A 21 5.46 11.22 1.98
CA ALA A 21 6.19 9.97 1.78
C ALA A 21 7.66 10.29 1.46
N LEU A 22 8.58 9.65 2.16
CA LEU A 22 10.02 9.87 2.07
C LEU A 22 10.78 8.68 1.50
N GLY A 23 10.22 7.47 1.60
CA GLY A 23 10.91 6.27 1.14
C GLY A 23 9.97 5.10 0.93
N PHE A 24 10.43 4.12 0.16
CA PHE A 24 9.66 2.94 -0.17
C PHE A 24 10.45 1.68 0.20
N HIS A 25 9.76 0.75 0.86
CA HIS A 25 10.32 -0.56 1.24
C HIS A 25 9.57 -1.65 0.49
N PRO A 26 10.13 -2.16 -0.63
CA PRO A 26 9.49 -3.26 -1.34
C PRO A 26 9.52 -4.54 -0.49
N LEU A 27 8.42 -5.27 -0.49
CA LEU A 27 8.26 -6.48 0.32
C LEU A 27 7.77 -7.63 -0.54
N THR A 28 8.01 -8.85 -0.05
CA THR A 28 7.55 -10.05 -0.74
C THR A 28 6.06 -10.28 -0.49
N ASN A 29 5.32 -10.62 -1.56
CA ASN A 29 3.96 -11.09 -1.43
C ASN A 29 4.00 -12.57 -1.01
N ALA A 30 3.69 -12.83 0.26
CA ALA A 30 3.73 -14.19 0.82
C ALA A 30 2.72 -15.14 0.19
N GLU A 31 1.65 -14.60 -0.41
CA GLU A 31 0.66 -15.43 -1.12
C GLU A 31 1.14 -15.87 -2.50
N ALA A 32 2.15 -15.18 -3.08
CA ALA A 32 2.69 -15.47 -4.40
C ALA A 32 1.56 -15.62 -5.44
N SER A 33 0.58 -14.73 -5.41
CA SER A 33 -0.65 -14.83 -6.20
C SER A 33 -0.84 -13.59 -7.09
N PRO A 34 -1.38 -13.75 -8.31
CA PRO A 34 -1.78 -12.60 -9.13
C PRO A 34 -3.09 -11.96 -8.68
N PHE A 35 -3.79 -12.55 -7.70
CA PHE A 35 -5.11 -12.08 -7.25
C PHE A 35 -5.13 -11.61 -5.80
N LEU A 36 -4.15 -12.01 -5.00
CA LEU A 36 -4.09 -11.69 -3.58
C LEU A 36 -2.68 -11.26 -3.20
N TYR A 37 -2.59 -10.40 -2.19
CA TYR A 37 -1.29 -10.13 -1.59
C TYR A 37 -1.39 -10.30 -0.07
N ARG A 38 -0.28 -10.70 0.51
CA ARG A 38 -0.07 -10.65 1.95
C ARG A 38 1.40 -10.42 2.19
N ILE A 39 1.73 -9.36 2.92
CA ILE A 39 3.13 -9.02 3.20
C ILE A 39 3.74 -10.11 4.06
N ASP A 40 4.95 -10.57 3.70
CA ASP A 40 5.71 -11.51 4.52
C ASP A 40 5.90 -10.92 5.93
N PRO A 41 5.47 -11.61 7.01
CA PRO A 41 5.49 -11.04 8.36
C PRO A 41 6.91 -10.70 8.85
N VAL A 42 7.92 -11.46 8.46
CA VAL A 42 9.31 -11.20 8.89
C VAL A 42 9.85 -9.96 8.18
N GLU A 43 9.62 -9.85 6.87
CA GLU A 43 10.03 -8.65 6.12
C GLU A 43 9.27 -7.42 6.60
N GLN A 44 7.99 -7.56 6.92
CA GLN A 44 7.18 -6.46 7.46
C GLN A 44 7.77 -5.96 8.78
N LEU A 45 8.14 -6.87 9.68
CA LEU A 45 8.75 -6.51 10.95
C LEU A 45 10.05 -5.76 10.73
N HIS A 46 10.93 -6.27 9.86
CA HIS A 46 12.21 -5.61 9.57
C HIS A 46 12.01 -4.22 8.97
N ALA A 47 11.05 -4.05 8.06
CA ALA A 47 10.75 -2.76 7.46
C ALA A 47 10.23 -1.77 8.52
N MET A 48 9.34 -2.21 9.40
CA MET A 48 8.80 -1.36 10.46
C MET A 48 9.84 -0.94 11.47
N LEU A 49 10.79 -1.83 11.81
CA LEU A 49 11.90 -1.48 12.69
C LEU A 49 12.82 -0.45 12.04
N ALA A 50 13.10 -0.61 10.73
CA ALA A 50 13.93 0.36 10.00
C ALA A 50 13.25 1.73 9.91
N ILE A 51 11.94 1.76 9.71
CA ILE A 51 11.16 3.00 9.67
C ILE A 51 11.20 3.69 11.03
N ASP A 52 11.02 2.94 12.11
CA ASP A 52 11.06 3.48 13.47
C ASP A 52 12.45 4.01 13.82
N ASP A 53 13.51 3.28 13.45
CA ASP A 53 14.90 3.71 13.68
C ASP A 53 15.23 5.01 12.94
N ALA A 54 14.56 5.29 11.82
CA ALA A 54 14.75 6.52 11.06
C ALA A 54 13.84 7.67 11.53
N ASP A 55 13.15 7.51 12.67
CA ASP A 55 12.16 8.44 13.19
C ASP A 55 11.05 8.75 12.16
N ALA A 56 10.73 7.77 11.33
CA ALA A 56 9.67 7.86 10.33
C ALA A 56 8.45 7.05 10.78
N VAL A 57 7.37 7.14 10.02
CA VAL A 57 6.13 6.41 10.29
C VAL A 57 5.66 5.70 9.02
N VAL A 58 4.76 4.74 9.19
CA VAL A 58 4.11 4.09 8.04
C VAL A 58 3.16 5.11 7.40
N TRP A 59 3.51 5.58 6.22
CA TRP A 59 2.73 6.57 5.47
C TRP A 59 1.71 5.90 4.57
N GLY A 60 2.08 4.80 3.94
CA GLY A 60 1.21 4.10 3.01
C GLY A 60 1.57 2.63 2.86
N ILE A 61 0.58 1.86 2.46
CA ILE A 61 0.73 0.46 2.09
C ILE A 61 0.44 0.36 0.59
N PHE A 62 1.35 -0.20 -0.16
CA PHE A 62 1.24 -0.33 -1.60
C PHE A 62 1.01 -1.78 -2.01
N HIS A 63 0.11 -1.98 -2.99
CA HIS A 63 0.06 -3.23 -3.72
C HIS A 63 -0.44 -2.99 -5.15
N SER A 64 -0.17 -3.94 -6.03
CA SER A 64 -0.63 -3.88 -7.42
C SER A 64 -1.78 -4.85 -7.65
N HIS A 65 -2.71 -4.46 -8.51
CA HIS A 65 -3.75 -5.35 -9.06
C HIS A 65 -3.34 -5.71 -10.48
N VAL A 66 -3.16 -6.99 -10.77
CA VAL A 66 -2.67 -7.45 -12.07
C VAL A 66 -3.75 -7.33 -13.15
N ALA A 67 -5.01 -7.63 -12.81
CA ALA A 67 -6.09 -7.74 -13.78
C ALA A 67 -7.35 -6.95 -13.40
N SER A 68 -7.34 -6.22 -12.29
CA SER A 68 -8.51 -5.47 -11.83
C SER A 68 -8.21 -3.98 -11.71
N ALA A 69 -9.26 -3.17 -11.54
CA ALA A 69 -9.13 -1.73 -11.39
C ALA A 69 -8.40 -1.36 -10.09
N ALA A 70 -7.89 -0.13 -10.02
CA ALA A 70 -7.16 0.39 -8.85
C ALA A 70 -8.11 0.77 -7.72
N GLN A 71 -8.97 -0.15 -7.32
CA GLN A 71 -9.94 0.01 -6.23
C GLN A 71 -9.77 -1.11 -5.22
N PRO A 72 -9.96 -0.83 -3.91
CA PRO A 72 -9.85 -1.89 -2.90
C PRO A 72 -10.88 -3.00 -3.13
N SER A 73 -10.42 -4.24 -3.09
CA SER A 73 -11.31 -5.40 -3.10
C SER A 73 -11.89 -5.59 -1.69
N VAL A 74 -12.87 -6.50 -1.57
CA VAL A 74 -13.40 -6.88 -0.25
C VAL A 74 -12.28 -7.41 0.64
N THR A 75 -11.37 -8.21 0.08
CA THR A 75 -10.21 -8.74 0.82
C THR A 75 -9.28 -7.60 1.24
N ASP A 76 -8.99 -6.64 0.35
CA ASP A 76 -8.14 -5.49 0.68
C ASP A 76 -8.71 -4.72 1.87
N ILE A 77 -10.01 -4.47 1.87
CA ILE A 77 -10.67 -3.75 2.96
C ILE A 77 -10.57 -4.55 4.27
N SER A 78 -10.77 -5.86 4.21
CA SER A 78 -10.71 -6.71 5.41
C SER A 78 -9.31 -6.81 6.00
N LEU A 79 -8.26 -6.57 5.20
CA LEU A 79 -6.86 -6.60 5.64
C LEU A 79 -6.28 -5.23 5.92
N ALA A 80 -7.09 -4.18 5.93
CA ALA A 80 -6.63 -2.81 6.14
C ALA A 80 -6.54 -2.50 7.64
N PHE A 81 -5.36 -2.73 8.22
CA PHE A 81 -5.12 -2.58 9.66
C PHE A 81 -4.48 -1.25 10.05
N TYR A 82 -4.21 -0.36 9.09
CA TYR A 82 -3.52 0.91 9.34
C TYR A 82 -4.43 2.07 8.94
N PRO A 83 -5.34 2.51 9.83
CA PRO A 83 -6.34 3.53 9.47
C PRO A 83 -5.75 4.90 9.16
N GLU A 84 -4.54 5.20 9.64
CA GLU A 84 -3.88 6.49 9.39
C GLU A 84 -3.00 6.49 8.15
N ALA A 85 -2.74 5.32 7.55
CA ALA A 85 -1.96 5.19 6.32
C ALA A 85 -2.88 5.21 5.11
N LEU A 86 -2.33 5.64 3.96
CA LEU A 86 -3.01 5.49 2.69
C LEU A 86 -2.76 4.10 2.12
N TYR A 87 -3.73 3.59 1.40
CA TYR A 87 -3.59 2.36 0.64
C TYR A 87 -3.48 2.72 -0.84
N LEU A 88 -2.30 2.51 -1.41
CA LEU A 88 -2.01 2.84 -2.80
C LEU A 88 -2.09 1.57 -3.63
N ILE A 89 -2.96 1.61 -4.64
CA ILE A 89 -3.22 0.47 -5.50
C ILE A 89 -2.85 0.85 -6.92
N CYS A 90 -1.93 0.09 -7.53
CA CYS A 90 -1.54 0.25 -8.92
C CYS A 90 -2.24 -0.82 -9.75
N SER A 91 -3.08 -0.40 -10.69
CA SER A 91 -3.70 -1.34 -11.61
C SER A 91 -2.82 -1.56 -12.83
N LEU A 92 -2.57 -2.81 -13.17
CA LEU A 92 -1.87 -3.24 -14.36
C LEU A 92 -2.83 -3.90 -15.37
N ALA A 93 -4.14 -3.72 -15.20
CA ALA A 93 -5.15 -4.26 -16.11
C ALA A 93 -4.93 -3.77 -17.55
N ASP A 94 -4.49 -2.52 -17.71
CA ASP A 94 -3.99 -2.00 -18.97
C ASP A 94 -2.49 -1.76 -18.82
N ALA A 95 -1.67 -2.69 -19.31
CA ALA A 95 -0.22 -2.64 -19.16
C ALA A 95 0.40 -1.44 -19.87
N SER A 96 -0.27 -0.88 -20.89
CA SER A 96 0.22 0.31 -21.60
C SER A 96 -0.08 1.60 -20.85
N ALA A 97 -0.95 1.57 -19.84
CA ALA A 97 -1.35 2.73 -19.07
C ALA A 97 -1.59 2.33 -17.60
N PRO A 98 -0.51 2.03 -16.83
CA PRO A 98 -0.65 1.73 -15.41
C PRO A 98 -1.31 2.89 -14.67
N HIS A 99 -2.17 2.57 -13.71
CA HIS A 99 -2.98 3.55 -13.01
C HIS A 99 -2.85 3.36 -11.50
N ILE A 100 -2.50 4.44 -10.77
CA ILE A 100 -2.36 4.41 -9.32
C ILE A 100 -3.44 5.28 -8.68
N ARG A 101 -4.12 4.73 -7.67
CA ARG A 101 -5.09 5.46 -6.87
C ARG A 101 -4.81 5.24 -5.39
N ALA A 102 -5.06 6.26 -4.59
CA ALA A 102 -4.85 6.22 -3.15
C ALA A 102 -6.18 6.19 -2.42
N TRP A 103 -6.26 5.40 -1.35
CA TRP A 103 -7.48 5.17 -0.58
C TRP A 103 -7.21 5.27 0.91
N SER A 104 -8.14 5.91 1.62
CA SER A 104 -8.22 5.83 3.08
C SER A 104 -9.23 4.73 3.42
N ILE A 105 -8.82 3.75 4.22
CA ILE A 105 -9.70 2.63 4.61
C ILE A 105 -9.83 2.63 6.13
N ARG A 106 -11.04 2.92 6.60
CA ARG A 106 -11.36 3.01 8.04
C ARG A 106 -12.70 2.36 8.30
N ASP A 107 -12.79 1.56 9.36
CA ASP A 107 -14.04 0.95 9.82
C ASP A 107 -14.77 0.20 8.70
N GLY A 108 -14.00 -0.48 7.82
CA GLY A 108 -14.56 -1.23 6.72
C GLY A 108 -15.04 -0.39 5.54
N ALA A 109 -14.73 0.91 5.50
CA ALA A 109 -15.14 1.81 4.43
C ALA A 109 -13.91 2.41 3.73
N ALA A 110 -13.91 2.38 2.41
CA ALA A 110 -12.84 2.94 1.59
C ALA A 110 -13.29 4.26 0.96
N SER A 111 -12.42 5.28 1.04
CA SER A 111 -12.65 6.59 0.41
C SER A 111 -11.42 6.96 -0.40
N GLU A 112 -11.63 7.36 -1.65
CA GLU A 112 -10.51 7.77 -2.49
C GLU A 112 -9.93 9.11 -2.02
N VAL A 113 -8.59 9.20 -2.04
CA VAL A 113 -7.85 10.40 -1.64
C VAL A 113 -7.05 10.89 -2.83
N ALA A 114 -7.07 12.21 -3.07
CA ALA A 114 -6.25 12.81 -4.11
C ALA A 114 -4.77 12.62 -3.78
N LEU A 115 -4.00 12.13 -4.75
CA LEU A 115 -2.57 11.89 -4.58
C LEU A 115 -1.81 13.04 -5.21
N ALA A 116 -1.06 13.79 -4.39
CA ALA A 116 -0.21 14.88 -4.87
C ALA A 116 1.19 14.34 -5.13
N LEU A 117 1.68 14.55 -6.35
CA LEU A 117 3.03 14.17 -6.76
C LEU A 117 3.86 15.46 -6.90
N ASP A 118 4.97 15.49 -6.19
CA ASP A 118 5.93 16.62 -6.28
C ASP A 118 7.02 16.32 -7.27
#